data_32abae3d5a30b80e04c7fa67cce2bcb7
#
_entry.id   32abae3d5a30b80e04c7fa67cce2bcb7
#
_cell.length_a   1.000
_cell.length_b   1.000
_cell.length_c   1.000
_cell.angle_alpha   90.00
_cell.angle_beta   90.00
_cell.angle_gamma   90.00
#
_symmetry.space_group_name_H-M   'P 1'
#
loop_
_entity.id
_entity.type
_entity.pdbx_description
1 polymer ?
#
loop_
_entity_poly.entity_id
_entity_poly.type
_entity_poly.pdbx_seq_one_letter_code
_entity_poly.pdbx_strand_id
1 'polypeptide(L)' 'MYRYDQKTDVLVLIMGKGRLDLGHQSGNIIVHHDKAGTLLEIEILDARKTTIKILSTIIEGSF' A
#
# COMPACT_ATOMS: atom_id res chain seq x y z
N MET A 1 7.99 -5.98 -6.64
CA MET A 1 7.16 -7.20 -6.50
C MET A 1 5.85 -6.89 -5.78
N TYR A 2 4.80 -7.61 -6.11
CA TYR A 2 3.52 -7.41 -5.44
C TYR A 2 2.81 -8.74 -5.19
N ARG A 3 1.91 -8.75 -4.22
CA ARG A 3 0.98 -9.84 -3.96
C ARG A 3 -0.42 -9.27 -3.89
N TYR A 4 -1.37 -9.96 -4.50
CA TYR A 4 -2.77 -9.58 -4.42
C TYR A 4 -3.60 -10.76 -3.95
N ASP A 5 -4.40 -10.53 -2.89
CA ASP A 5 -5.35 -11.52 -2.40
C ASP A 5 -6.75 -11.13 -2.86
N GLN A 6 -7.28 -11.92 -3.77
CA GLN A 6 -8.59 -11.66 -4.36
C GLN A 6 -9.74 -11.79 -3.35
N LYS A 7 -9.61 -12.67 -2.37
CA LYS A 7 -10.66 -12.89 -1.36
C LYS A 7 -10.83 -11.69 -0.43
N THR A 8 -9.74 -11.13 -0.01
CA THR A 8 -9.74 -10.00 0.93
C THR A 8 -9.63 -8.65 0.22
N ASP A 9 -9.32 -8.66 -1.07
CA ASP A 9 -9.08 -7.46 -1.86
C ASP A 9 -7.97 -6.61 -1.26
N VAL A 10 -6.86 -7.26 -0.89
CA VAL A 10 -5.68 -6.59 -0.34
C VAL A 10 -4.52 -6.73 -1.30
N LEU A 11 -3.92 -5.60 -1.67
CA LEU A 11 -2.72 -5.55 -2.49
C LEU A 11 -1.53 -5.18 -1.61
N VAL A 12 -0.47 -5.97 -1.70
CA VAL A 12 0.78 -5.71 -0.97
C VAL A 12 1.89 -5.42 -1.98
N LEU A 13 2.48 -4.25 -1.87
CA LEU A 13 3.64 -3.86 -2.68
C LEU A 13 4.89 -4.10 -1.84
N ILE A 14 5.81 -4.93 -2.36
CA ILE A 14 7.03 -5.28 -1.64
C ILE A 14 8.17 -4.44 -2.21
N MET A 15 8.68 -3.55 -1.38
CA MET A 15 9.68 -2.55 -1.77
C MET A 15 11.10 -2.93 -1.36
N GLY A 16 11.23 -3.83 -0.39
CA GLY A 16 12.54 -4.24 0.11
C GLY A 16 12.45 -5.50 0.93
N LYS A 17 13.61 -5.98 1.37
CA LYS A 17 13.73 -7.17 2.21
C LYS A 17 14.12 -6.75 3.61
N GLY A 18 13.57 -7.44 4.59
CA GLY A 18 13.91 -7.18 5.97
C GLY A 18 12.75 -7.53 6.89
N ARG A 19 12.94 -7.23 8.15
CA ARG A 19 11.94 -7.52 9.17
C ARG A 19 11.03 -6.31 9.36
N LEU A 20 9.73 -6.52 9.23
CA LEU A 20 8.74 -5.48 9.51
C LEU A 20 8.75 -5.16 11.00
N ASP A 21 8.90 -3.90 11.34
CA ASP A 21 8.96 -3.46 12.74
C ASP A 21 7.91 -2.40 13.04
N LEU A 22 7.82 -1.37 12.20
CA LEU A 22 6.89 -0.27 12.39
C LEU A 22 5.82 -0.27 11.29
N GLY A 23 4.57 -0.17 11.71
CA GLY A 23 3.44 -0.02 10.78
C GLY A 23 2.76 1.31 11.01
N HIS A 24 2.39 1.97 9.92
CA HIS A 24 1.63 3.21 9.97
C HIS A 24 0.47 3.14 8.99
N GLN A 25 -0.75 3.33 9.50
CA GLN A 25 -1.95 3.26 8.67
C GLN A 25 -2.57 4.64 8.48
N SER A 26 -2.89 4.96 7.25
CA SER A 26 -3.65 6.13 6.89
C SER A 26 -4.76 5.71 5.93
N GLY A 27 -6.00 5.72 6.40
CA GLY A 27 -7.13 5.22 5.63
C GLY A 27 -6.92 3.76 5.25
N ASN A 28 -6.99 3.45 3.98
CA ASN A 28 -6.85 2.09 3.45
C ASN A 28 -5.41 1.74 3.06
N ILE A 29 -4.44 2.56 3.46
CA ILE A 29 -3.04 2.34 3.13
C ILE A 29 -2.25 2.12 4.42
N ILE A 30 -1.51 1.03 4.48
CA ILE A 30 -0.65 0.70 5.61
C ILE A 30 0.78 0.62 5.10
N VAL A 31 1.68 1.38 5.71
CA VAL A 31 3.08 1.44 5.33
C VAL A 31 3.90 0.73 6.41
N HIS A 32 4.75 -0.20 6.01
CA HIS A 32 5.59 -0.96 6.93
C HIS A 32 7.06 -0.64 6.71
N HIS A 33 7.75 -0.34 7.80
CA HIS A 33 9.18 -0.03 7.81
C HIS A 33 9.94 -1.02 8.66
N ASP A 34 11.25 -1.12 8.44
CA ASP A 34 12.12 -1.81 9.37
C ASP A 34 12.51 -0.89 10.54
N LYS A 35 13.35 -1.39 11.43
CA LYS A 35 13.81 -0.65 12.60
C LYS A 35 14.56 0.63 12.26
N ALA A 36 15.22 0.66 11.11
CA ALA A 36 15.98 1.82 10.64
C ALA A 36 15.13 2.85 9.92
N GLY A 37 13.83 2.56 9.72
CA GLY A 37 12.93 3.44 8.99
C GLY A 37 12.89 3.21 7.49
N THR A 38 13.51 2.14 7.01
CA THR A 38 13.47 1.81 5.59
C THR A 38 12.11 1.22 5.23
N LEU A 39 11.50 1.75 4.19
CA LEU A 39 10.22 1.27 3.69
C LEU A 39 10.36 -0.14 3.10
N LEU A 40 9.60 -1.09 3.62
CA LEU A 40 9.64 -2.48 3.17
C LEU A 40 8.40 -2.93 2.43
N GLU A 41 7.21 -2.53 2.90
CA GLU A 41 5.95 -2.95 2.29
C GLU A 41 4.91 -1.84 2.37
N ILE A 42 4.02 -1.83 1.39
CA ILE A 42 2.81 -1.00 1.41
C ILE A 42 1.62 -1.93 1.19
N GLU A 43 0.69 -1.96 2.14
CA GLU A 43 -0.57 -2.67 2.00
C GLU A 43 -1.69 -1.71 1.59
N ILE A 44 -2.47 -2.13 0.62
CA ILE A 44 -3.63 -1.36 0.16
C ILE A 44 -4.88 -2.21 0.41
N LEU A 45 -5.71 -1.76 1.35
CA LEU A 45 -6.98 -2.41 1.68
C LEU A 45 -8.05 -1.93 0.72
N ASP A 46 -9.05 -2.77 0.46
CA ASP A 46 -10.08 -2.51 -0.55
C ASP A 46 -9.41 -2.05 -1.86
N ALA A 47 -8.46 -2.84 -2.33
CA ALA A 47 -7.50 -2.42 -3.34
C ALA A 47 -8.15 -1.95 -4.64
N ARG A 48 -9.25 -2.60 -5.07
CA ARG A 48 -9.95 -2.19 -6.29
C ARG A 48 -10.52 -0.78 -6.16
N LYS A 49 -11.24 -0.51 -5.08
CA LYS A 49 -11.84 0.82 -4.83
C LYS A 49 -10.78 1.88 -4.62
N THR A 50 -9.78 1.56 -3.80
CA THR A 50 -8.71 2.48 -3.46
C THR A 50 -7.93 2.88 -4.71
N THR A 51 -7.60 1.92 -5.55
CA THR A 51 -6.87 2.18 -6.80
C THR A 51 -7.67 3.07 -7.74
N ILE A 52 -8.97 2.77 -7.93
CA ILE A 52 -9.85 3.58 -8.77
C ILE A 52 -9.91 5.02 -8.24
N LYS A 53 -10.04 5.18 -6.93
CA LYS A 53 -10.08 6.51 -6.31
C LYS A 53 -8.80 7.30 -6.53
N ILE A 54 -7.65 6.65 -6.38
CA ILE A 54 -6.35 7.27 -6.64
C ILE A 54 -6.24 7.71 -8.10
N LEU A 55 -6.59 6.84 -9.03
CA LEU A 55 -6.55 7.14 -10.45
C LEU A 55 -7.47 8.30 -10.80
N SER A 56 -8.69 8.29 -10.25
CA SER A 56 -9.64 9.38 -10.49
C SER A 56 -9.08 10.72 -9.99
N THR A 57 -8.45 10.72 -8.83
CA THR A 57 -7.84 11.92 -8.27
C THR A 57 -6.71 12.43 -9.16
N ILE A 58 -5.87 11.55 -9.66
CA ILE A 58 -4.78 11.91 -10.57
C ILE A 58 -5.33 12.50 -11.87
N ILE A 59 -6.33 11.86 -12.46
CA ILE A 59 -6.91 12.29 -13.74
C ILE A 59 -7.62 13.63 -13.60
N GLU A 60 -8.37 13.83 -12.52
CA GLU A 60 -9.23 15.00 -12.36
C GLU A 60 -8.53 16.21 -11.71
N GLY A 61 -7.58 15.95 -10.85
CA GLY A 61 -7.11 16.98 -9.93
C GLY A 61 -5.77 17.60 -10.23
N SER A 62 -4.95 17.02 -11.08
CA SER A 62 -3.54 17.38 -11.13
C SER A 62 -3.08 17.95 -12.45
N PHE A 63 -3.91 17.91 -13.38
CA PHE A 63 -3.48 18.28 -14.73
C PHE A 63 -4.48 19.27 -15.33
#